data_b828fe650844909a7de232a2d1d2d6dc
#
_entry.id   b828fe650844909a7de232a2d1d2d6dc
#
_cell.length_a   1.000
_cell.length_b   1.000
_cell.length_c   1.000
_cell.angle_alpha   90.00
_cell.angle_beta   90.00
_cell.angle_gamma   90.00
#
_symmetry.space_group_name_H-M   'P 1'
#
loop_
_entity.id
_entity.type
_entity.pdbx_description
1 polymer ?
#
loop_
_entity_poly.entity_id
_entity_poly.type
_entity_poly.pdbx_seq_one_letter_code
_entity_poly.pdbx_strand_id
1 'polypeptide(L)'
;MNNISRYLIILFLTVVAPFGLAAQNNALLERLYDTFANNCIALDCTYSIVSDAVPVKGQCEIEFQGTSYKMKGGGLEIFCDGASVWIMDADVMEAVIEPVSDESQTYMSNPALLFRDMDQMFSVSGSSAAGAAMRYRLSAQKPCGVRTAVLDIDKNAVLQKAEFMMDNDCVIRIDVKSVTVLPKKENSAFAPGKISSAWVVTDLR
;
A
#
# COMPACT_ATOMS: atom_id res chain seq x y z
N MET A 1 10.49 42.41 51.80
CA MET A 1 9.78 42.10 50.51
C MET A 1 10.37 40.80 50.03
N ASN A 2 9.55 39.78 49.99
CA ASN A 2 9.96 38.37 50.00
C ASN A 2 10.44 37.86 48.66
N ASN A 3 11.59 37.19 48.68
CA ASN A 3 12.25 36.51 47.57
C ASN A 3 11.44 35.32 46.95
N ILE A 4 10.21 35.06 47.41
CA ILE A 4 9.36 33.96 46.96
C ILE A 4 8.66 34.26 45.60
N SER A 5 8.50 35.57 45.29
CA SER A 5 7.81 35.97 44.06
C SER A 5 8.64 35.84 42.78
N ARG A 6 9.97 35.63 42.88
CA ARG A 6 10.87 35.50 41.72
C ARG A 6 11.01 34.07 41.19
N TYR A 7 10.68 33.06 41.97
CA TYR A 7 10.78 31.65 41.57
C TYR A 7 9.49 31.11 40.92
N LEU A 8 8.37 31.86 41.10
CA LEU A 8 7.08 31.42 40.51
C LEU A 8 6.93 31.75 39.02
N ILE A 9 7.77 32.66 38.50
CA ILE A 9 7.72 33.08 37.09
C ILE A 9 8.57 32.16 36.17
N ILE A 10 9.54 31.43 36.75
CA ILE A 10 10.44 30.56 35.97
C ILE A 10 9.85 29.15 35.74
N LEU A 11 8.83 28.74 36.49
CA LEU A 11 8.22 27.40 36.37
C LEU A 11 7.11 27.29 35.32
N PHE A 12 6.74 28.40 34.65
CA PHE A 12 5.65 28.41 33.66
C PHE A 12 6.11 28.45 32.21
N LEU A 13 7.42 28.34 31.96
CA LEU A 13 7.99 28.49 30.61
C LEU A 13 8.60 27.21 30.01
N THR A 14 8.37 26.03 30.60
CA THR A 14 8.95 24.76 30.11
C THR A 14 7.94 23.67 29.80
N VAL A 15 6.67 24.01 29.56
CA VAL A 15 5.70 23.06 29.01
C VAL A 15 5.07 23.64 27.72
N VAL A 16 5.90 24.02 26.78
CA VAL A 16 5.46 24.06 25.37
C VAL A 16 5.90 22.72 24.77
N ALA A 17 4.99 21.81 24.87
CA ALA A 17 5.08 20.43 24.51
C ALA A 17 5.35 20.20 23.02
N PRO A 18 5.87 19.04 22.64
CA PRO A 18 6.11 18.62 21.25
C PRO A 18 4.83 18.18 20.55
N PHE A 19 3.65 18.76 20.87
CA PHE A 19 2.40 18.42 20.17
C PHE A 19 2.38 18.85 18.70
N GLY A 20 3.17 19.86 18.31
CA GLY A 20 3.22 20.34 16.94
C GLY A 20 3.98 19.41 15.97
N LEU A 21 4.96 18.66 16.46
CA LEU A 21 5.77 17.76 15.61
C LEU A 21 5.03 16.48 15.22
N ALA A 22 4.17 15.94 16.08
CA ALA A 22 3.39 14.74 15.78
C ALA A 22 2.28 15.02 14.75
N ALA A 23 1.59 16.17 14.88
CA ALA A 23 0.54 16.56 13.93
C ALA A 23 1.11 16.89 12.54
N GLN A 24 2.26 17.54 12.47
CA GLN A 24 2.92 17.87 11.20
C GLN A 24 3.53 16.64 10.53
N ASN A 25 3.91 15.61 11.30
CA ASN A 25 4.47 14.37 10.79
C ASN A 25 3.44 13.48 10.07
N ASN A 26 2.14 13.57 10.39
CA ASN A 26 1.12 12.73 9.74
C ASN A 26 0.57 13.33 8.44
N ALA A 27 0.75 14.63 8.20
CA ALA A 27 0.18 15.33 7.04
C ALA A 27 0.64 14.75 5.69
N LEU A 28 1.86 14.23 5.58
CA LEU A 28 2.34 13.58 4.35
C LEU A 28 1.64 12.23 4.13
N LEU A 29 1.45 11.46 5.19
CA LEU A 29 0.76 10.17 5.14
C LEU A 29 -0.72 10.36 4.80
N GLU A 30 -1.39 11.32 5.41
CA GLU A 30 -2.78 11.68 5.12
C GLU A 30 -2.95 12.11 3.65
N ARG A 31 -2.04 12.93 3.12
CA ARG A 31 -2.05 13.31 1.71
C ARG A 31 -1.83 12.12 0.78
N LEU A 32 -0.98 11.16 1.14
CA LEU A 32 -0.81 9.93 0.38
C LEU A 32 -2.12 9.13 0.35
N TYR A 33 -2.76 8.94 1.51
CA TYR A 33 -4.04 8.24 1.62
C TYR A 33 -5.14 8.92 0.79
N ASP A 34 -5.28 10.23 0.92
CA ASP A 34 -6.24 11.02 0.13
C ASP A 34 -5.99 10.86 -1.37
N THR A 35 -4.72 10.87 -1.79
CA THR A 35 -4.36 10.68 -3.20
C THR A 35 -4.77 9.29 -3.69
N PHE A 36 -4.51 8.25 -2.90
CA PHE A 36 -4.81 6.86 -3.26
C PHE A 36 -6.32 6.57 -3.24
N ALA A 37 -7.06 7.13 -2.29
CA ALA A 37 -8.50 6.96 -2.19
C ALA A 37 -9.28 7.67 -3.30
N ASN A 38 -8.78 8.81 -3.78
CA ASN A 38 -9.53 9.69 -4.66
C ASN A 38 -9.16 9.60 -6.14
N ASN A 39 -8.14 8.84 -6.52
CA ASN A 39 -7.63 8.77 -7.89
C ASN A 39 -7.45 7.32 -8.35
N CYS A 40 -7.18 7.15 -9.64
CA CYS A 40 -6.56 5.95 -10.18
C CYS A 40 -5.04 6.12 -10.07
N ILE A 41 -4.35 5.14 -9.52
CA ILE A 41 -2.90 5.18 -9.25
C ILE A 41 -2.22 4.11 -10.09
N ALA A 42 -1.17 4.51 -10.82
CA ALA A 42 -0.27 3.58 -11.48
C ALA A 42 1.11 3.61 -10.80
N LEU A 43 1.61 2.43 -10.44
CA LEU A 43 2.92 2.21 -9.82
C LEU A 43 3.78 1.34 -10.74
N ASP A 44 5.01 1.75 -11.00
CA ASP A 44 6.09 0.88 -11.46
C ASP A 44 7.02 0.61 -10.29
N CYS A 45 7.27 -0.64 -9.99
CA CYS A 45 8.02 -1.03 -8.79
C CYS A 45 8.87 -2.29 -9.00
N THR A 46 9.84 -2.48 -8.10
CA THR A 46 10.46 -3.77 -7.87
C THR A 46 9.98 -4.30 -6.54
N TYR A 47 9.85 -5.61 -6.44
CA TYR A 47 9.47 -6.25 -5.19
C TYR A 47 10.45 -7.35 -4.79
N SER A 48 10.50 -7.63 -3.48
CA SER A 48 11.12 -8.83 -2.94
C SER A 48 10.24 -9.42 -1.86
N ILE A 49 10.06 -10.72 -1.91
CA ILE A 49 9.33 -11.51 -0.91
C ILE A 49 10.36 -12.39 -0.22
N VAL A 50 10.51 -12.21 1.08
CA VAL A 50 11.45 -12.95 1.93
C VAL A 50 10.63 -13.77 2.91
N SER A 51 10.78 -15.08 2.85
CA SER A 51 10.21 -16.06 3.76
C SER A 51 11.30 -17.06 4.14
N ASP A 52 10.97 -18.12 4.86
CA ASP A 52 11.90 -19.22 5.14
C ASP A 52 12.32 -19.98 3.87
N ALA A 53 11.59 -19.81 2.79
CA ALA A 53 11.91 -20.33 1.46
C ALA A 53 12.89 -19.41 0.70
N VAL A 54 13.19 -19.78 -0.56
CA VAL A 54 14.05 -18.97 -1.44
C VAL A 54 13.40 -17.61 -1.68
N PRO A 55 14.13 -16.50 -1.48
CA PRO A 55 13.60 -15.16 -1.73
C PRO A 55 13.17 -14.98 -3.19
N VAL A 56 11.96 -14.48 -3.41
CA VAL A 56 11.44 -14.15 -4.73
C VAL A 56 11.65 -12.65 -4.96
N LYS A 57 12.12 -12.28 -6.15
CA LYS A 57 12.31 -10.88 -6.55
C LYS A 57 11.77 -10.70 -7.98
N GLY A 58 11.24 -9.53 -8.24
CA GLY A 58 10.73 -9.21 -9.57
C GLY A 58 10.47 -7.72 -9.75
N GLN A 59 9.92 -7.42 -10.93
CA GLN A 59 9.35 -6.11 -11.24
C GLN A 59 7.85 -6.28 -11.37
N CYS A 60 7.10 -5.25 -11.04
CA CYS A 60 5.65 -5.23 -11.20
C CYS A 60 5.17 -3.84 -11.61
N GLU A 61 4.14 -3.83 -12.43
CA GLU A 61 3.32 -2.68 -12.74
C GLU A 61 1.97 -2.91 -12.08
N ILE A 62 1.50 -1.95 -11.31
CA ILE A 62 0.21 -2.02 -10.63
C ILE A 62 -0.56 -0.76 -10.97
N GLU A 63 -1.79 -0.91 -11.45
CA GLU A 63 -2.75 0.17 -11.58
C GLU A 63 -3.97 -0.17 -10.73
N PHE A 64 -4.38 0.72 -9.83
CA PHE A 64 -5.51 0.45 -8.94
C PHE A 64 -6.38 1.68 -8.69
N GLN A 65 -7.65 1.41 -8.39
CA GLN A 65 -8.66 2.40 -8.02
C GLN A 65 -9.75 1.71 -7.17
N GLY A 66 -9.85 2.06 -5.90
CA GLY A 66 -10.80 1.39 -5.01
C GLY A 66 -10.57 -0.13 -4.97
N THR A 67 -11.57 -0.92 -5.37
CA THR A 67 -11.50 -2.39 -5.42
C THR A 67 -11.01 -2.94 -6.77
N SER A 68 -10.86 -2.08 -7.77
CA SER A 68 -10.46 -2.48 -9.14
C SER A 68 -8.96 -2.31 -9.33
N TYR A 69 -8.32 -3.25 -9.99
CA TYR A 69 -6.88 -3.19 -10.22
C TYR A 69 -6.43 -4.01 -11.43
N LYS A 70 -5.26 -3.66 -11.94
CA LYS A 70 -4.46 -4.47 -12.86
C LYS A 70 -3.07 -4.62 -12.26
N MET A 71 -2.51 -5.80 -12.35
CA MET A 71 -1.14 -6.08 -11.95
C MET A 71 -0.46 -6.91 -13.01
N LYS A 72 0.79 -6.55 -13.33
CA LYS A 72 1.64 -7.31 -14.25
C LYS A 72 3.00 -7.53 -13.60
N GLY A 73 3.43 -8.77 -13.52
CA GLY A 73 4.73 -9.11 -12.96
C GLY A 73 4.91 -10.62 -12.83
N GLY A 74 6.15 -11.08 -12.91
CA GLY A 74 6.46 -12.51 -12.73
C GLY A 74 5.83 -13.46 -13.74
N GLY A 75 5.55 -13.01 -14.97
CA GLY A 75 4.85 -13.81 -16.01
C GLY A 75 3.33 -13.78 -15.92
N LEU A 76 2.77 -13.22 -14.84
CA LEU A 76 1.33 -13.13 -14.63
C LEU A 76 0.79 -11.74 -14.95
N GLU A 77 -0.43 -11.70 -15.46
CA GLU A 77 -1.27 -10.52 -15.53
C GLU A 77 -2.55 -10.79 -14.74
N ILE A 78 -2.84 -9.94 -13.76
CA ILE A 78 -4.03 -10.05 -12.92
C ILE A 78 -4.89 -8.82 -13.12
N PHE A 79 -6.18 -9.04 -13.33
CA PHE A 79 -7.18 -8.00 -13.55
C PHE A 79 -8.30 -8.18 -12.53
N CYS A 80 -8.85 -7.08 -12.03
CA CYS A 80 -10.04 -7.10 -11.17
C CYS A 80 -10.87 -5.85 -11.46
N ASP A 81 -12.10 -6.05 -11.89
CA ASP A 81 -13.05 -4.97 -12.13
C ASP A 81 -13.97 -4.66 -10.92
N GLY A 82 -13.68 -5.31 -9.78
CA GLY A 82 -14.49 -5.21 -8.56
C GLY A 82 -15.59 -6.27 -8.46
N ALA A 83 -15.87 -7.04 -9.52
CA ALA A 83 -16.84 -8.12 -9.54
C ALA A 83 -16.21 -9.48 -9.86
N SER A 84 -15.21 -9.49 -10.74
CA SER A 84 -14.46 -10.68 -11.16
C SER A 84 -12.96 -10.42 -11.10
N VAL A 85 -12.21 -11.48 -10.86
CA VAL A 85 -10.75 -11.53 -10.96
C VAL A 85 -10.37 -12.42 -12.13
N TRP A 86 -9.46 -11.98 -12.98
CA TRP A 86 -8.83 -12.74 -14.04
C TRP A 86 -7.35 -12.91 -13.72
N ILE A 87 -6.88 -14.14 -13.64
CA ILE A 87 -5.47 -14.49 -13.47
C ILE A 87 -5.03 -15.10 -14.78
N MET A 88 -4.11 -14.44 -15.47
CA MET A 88 -3.66 -14.81 -16.80
C MET A 88 -2.17 -15.10 -16.79
N ASP A 89 -1.81 -16.32 -17.18
CA ASP A 89 -0.41 -16.76 -17.34
C ASP A 89 -0.11 -16.86 -18.85
N ALA A 90 0.71 -15.91 -19.33
CA ALA A 90 1.06 -15.83 -20.74
C ALA A 90 2.04 -16.93 -21.18
N ASP A 91 2.83 -17.49 -20.26
CA ASP A 91 3.84 -18.51 -20.58
C ASP A 91 3.20 -19.85 -20.91
N VAL A 92 2.06 -20.16 -20.29
CA VAL A 92 1.28 -21.39 -20.55
C VAL A 92 -0.03 -21.13 -21.28
N MET A 93 -0.38 -19.87 -21.55
CA MET A 93 -1.64 -19.44 -22.19
C MET A 93 -2.89 -19.94 -21.44
N GLU A 94 -2.88 -19.85 -20.12
CA GLU A 94 -3.99 -20.20 -19.25
C GLU A 94 -4.58 -18.95 -18.57
N ALA A 95 -5.91 -18.94 -18.45
CA ALA A 95 -6.64 -17.90 -17.75
C ALA A 95 -7.65 -18.54 -16.80
N VAL A 96 -7.63 -18.10 -15.52
CA VAL A 96 -8.64 -18.46 -14.54
C VAL A 96 -9.47 -17.21 -14.25
N ILE A 97 -10.79 -17.37 -14.24
CA ILE A 97 -11.74 -16.30 -13.94
C ILE A 97 -12.53 -16.70 -12.71
N GLU A 98 -12.49 -15.85 -11.69
CA GLU A 98 -13.13 -16.09 -10.39
C GLU A 98 -14.06 -14.93 -10.03
N PRO A 99 -15.18 -15.17 -9.31
CA PRO A 99 -15.91 -14.08 -8.70
C PRO A 99 -15.06 -13.46 -7.57
N VAL A 100 -15.20 -12.16 -7.38
CA VAL A 100 -14.63 -11.51 -6.20
C VAL A 100 -15.32 -12.06 -4.95
N SER A 101 -14.55 -12.62 -4.02
CA SER A 101 -15.02 -13.11 -2.72
C SER A 101 -14.09 -12.61 -1.61
N ASP A 102 -14.55 -12.65 -0.37
CA ASP A 102 -13.73 -12.27 0.78
C ASP A 102 -12.46 -13.14 0.89
N GLU A 103 -12.53 -14.40 0.44
CA GLU A 103 -11.38 -15.33 0.43
C GLU A 103 -10.37 -14.99 -0.68
N SER A 104 -10.85 -14.51 -1.84
CA SER A 104 -9.98 -14.08 -2.96
C SER A 104 -9.38 -12.70 -2.75
N GLN A 105 -9.91 -11.92 -1.81
CA GLN A 105 -9.48 -10.56 -1.47
C GLN A 105 -8.45 -10.53 -0.34
N THR A 106 -7.48 -11.43 -0.36
CA THR A 106 -6.37 -11.39 0.60
C THR A 106 -5.26 -10.47 0.10
N TYR A 107 -4.48 -9.88 1.00
CA TYR A 107 -3.32 -9.05 0.63
C TYR A 107 -2.26 -9.80 -0.16
N MET A 108 -2.21 -11.13 -0.04
CA MET A 108 -1.29 -11.96 -0.82
C MET A 108 -1.76 -12.14 -2.26
N SER A 109 -3.07 -12.25 -2.49
CA SER A 109 -3.66 -12.38 -3.83
C SER A 109 -3.90 -11.03 -4.50
N ASN A 110 -4.10 -9.97 -3.69
CA ASN A 110 -4.36 -8.62 -4.16
C ASN A 110 -3.49 -7.58 -3.46
N PRO A 111 -2.26 -7.35 -3.92
CA PRO A 111 -1.38 -6.32 -3.36
C PRO A 111 -1.95 -4.90 -3.40
N ALA A 112 -2.91 -4.61 -4.29
CA ALA A 112 -3.56 -3.31 -4.36
C ALA A 112 -4.34 -2.99 -3.07
N LEU A 113 -4.86 -4.01 -2.37
CA LEU A 113 -5.51 -3.85 -1.08
C LEU A 113 -4.56 -3.31 0.00
N LEU A 114 -3.26 -3.59 -0.10
CA LEU A 114 -2.25 -3.04 0.81
C LEU A 114 -2.24 -1.51 0.79
N PHE A 115 -2.68 -0.90 -0.30
CA PHE A 115 -2.67 0.55 -0.46
C PHE A 115 -4.06 1.19 -0.33
N ARG A 116 -5.15 0.41 -0.49
CA ARG A 116 -6.52 0.91 -0.49
C ARG A 116 -7.02 1.33 0.89
N ASP A 117 -6.88 0.46 1.88
CA ASP A 117 -7.54 0.59 3.18
C ASP A 117 -6.54 0.91 4.31
N MET A 118 -5.37 1.46 3.97
CA MET A 118 -4.28 1.67 4.92
C MET A 118 -4.67 2.54 6.10
N ASP A 119 -5.46 3.58 5.88
CA ASP A 119 -5.97 4.51 6.90
C ASP A 119 -6.90 3.83 7.91
N GLN A 120 -7.65 2.81 7.47
CA GLN A 120 -8.62 2.09 8.29
C GLN A 120 -8.02 0.85 8.95
N MET A 121 -6.95 0.30 8.36
CA MET A 121 -6.35 -0.96 8.81
C MET A 121 -5.18 -0.75 9.75
N PHE A 122 -4.51 0.39 9.65
CA PHE A 122 -3.28 0.64 10.39
C PHE A 122 -3.34 1.93 11.21
N SER A 123 -2.63 1.94 12.33
CA SER A 123 -2.33 3.13 13.11
C SER A 123 -0.84 3.46 13.03
N VAL A 124 -0.51 4.74 13.08
CA VAL A 124 0.88 5.19 13.13
C VAL A 124 1.47 4.85 14.49
N SER A 125 2.47 3.97 14.51
CA SER A 125 3.23 3.62 15.72
C SER A 125 4.53 4.43 15.87
N GLY A 126 4.96 5.13 14.83
CA GLY A 126 6.10 6.03 14.88
C GLY A 126 6.45 6.61 13.52
N SER A 127 7.21 7.72 13.56
CA SER A 127 7.77 8.34 12.36
C SER A 127 9.21 8.79 12.60
N SER A 128 10.02 8.83 11.55
CA SER A 128 11.41 9.26 11.58
C SER A 128 11.89 9.72 10.22
N ALA A 129 12.90 10.60 10.17
CA ALA A 129 13.55 10.93 8.92
C ALA A 129 14.28 9.71 8.33
N ALA A 130 14.21 9.54 7.00
CA ALA A 130 14.86 8.49 6.23
C ALA A 130 15.48 9.10 4.95
N GLY A 131 16.64 9.73 5.10
CA GLY A 131 17.25 10.51 4.02
C GLY A 131 16.38 11.70 3.61
N ALA A 132 15.96 11.73 2.34
CA ALA A 132 15.08 12.76 1.80
C ALA A 132 13.57 12.46 2.02
N ALA A 133 13.25 11.29 2.58
CA ALA A 133 11.89 10.84 2.85
C ALA A 133 11.59 10.89 4.36
N MET A 134 10.30 10.82 4.69
CA MET A 134 9.80 10.54 6.02
C MET A 134 9.37 9.07 6.08
N ARG A 135 9.88 8.34 7.03
CA ARG A 135 9.52 6.96 7.31
C ARG A 135 8.40 6.89 8.33
N TYR A 136 7.33 6.21 7.97
CA TYR A 136 6.21 5.90 8.85
C TYR A 136 6.22 4.41 9.19
N ARG A 137 6.09 4.11 10.48
CA ARG A 137 5.85 2.76 10.98
C ARG A 137 4.39 2.65 11.36
N LEU A 138 3.74 1.63 10.84
CA LEU A 138 2.32 1.39 10.99
C LEU A 138 2.12 0.03 11.65
N SER A 139 1.16 -0.06 12.54
CA SER A 139 0.75 -1.32 13.18
C SER A 139 -0.70 -1.61 12.84
N ALA A 140 -1.01 -2.86 12.49
CA ALA A 140 -2.36 -3.29 12.20
C ALA A 140 -3.26 -3.10 13.43
N GLN A 141 -4.46 -2.56 13.23
CA GLN A 141 -5.46 -2.34 14.29
C GLN A 141 -6.37 -3.56 14.49
N LYS A 142 -6.42 -4.44 13.50
CA LYS A 142 -7.22 -5.67 13.49
C LYS A 142 -6.51 -6.73 12.63
N PRO A 143 -6.80 -8.03 12.84
CA PRO A 143 -6.24 -9.08 12.00
C PRO A 143 -6.57 -8.85 10.53
N CYS A 144 -5.55 -8.83 9.69
CA CYS A 144 -5.69 -8.59 8.24
C CYS A 144 -4.61 -9.33 7.42
N GLY A 145 -3.86 -10.26 8.03
CA GLY A 145 -2.75 -10.96 7.38
C GLY A 145 -1.44 -10.17 7.36
N VAL A 146 -1.46 -8.87 7.76
CA VAL A 146 -0.29 -8.01 7.87
C VAL A 146 -0.19 -7.51 9.32
N ARG A 147 0.97 -7.67 9.95
CA ARG A 147 1.22 -7.17 11.32
C ARG A 147 1.66 -5.71 11.35
N THR A 148 2.62 -5.39 10.50
CA THR A 148 3.17 -4.04 10.43
C THR A 148 3.45 -3.63 8.98
N ALA A 149 3.39 -2.32 8.73
CA ALA A 149 3.87 -1.74 7.49
C ALA A 149 4.87 -0.62 7.78
N VAL A 150 5.84 -0.44 6.89
CA VAL A 150 6.78 0.68 6.91
C VAL A 150 6.72 1.36 5.56
N LEU A 151 6.45 2.67 5.56
CA LEU A 151 6.35 3.47 4.34
C LEU A 151 7.40 4.58 4.37
N ASP A 152 8.16 4.72 3.30
CA ASP A 152 9.00 5.88 3.05
C ASP A 152 8.29 6.79 2.03
N ILE A 153 7.96 8.00 2.46
CA ILE A 153 7.17 8.98 1.70
C ILE A 153 8.01 10.25 1.53
N ASP A 154 8.14 10.76 0.33
CA ASP A 154 8.89 11.99 0.09
C ASP A 154 8.13 13.25 0.52
N LYS A 155 8.79 14.41 0.43
CA LYS A 155 8.21 15.72 0.80
C LYS A 155 6.96 16.11 -0.01
N ASN A 156 6.73 15.49 -1.15
CA ASN A 156 5.57 15.72 -2.02
C ASN A 156 4.42 14.76 -1.74
N ALA A 157 4.53 13.93 -0.70
CA ALA A 157 3.63 12.83 -0.36
C ALA A 157 3.61 11.71 -1.42
N VAL A 158 4.75 11.44 -2.08
CA VAL A 158 4.90 10.34 -3.03
C VAL A 158 5.56 9.16 -2.33
N LEU A 159 4.95 7.99 -2.43
CA LEU A 159 5.49 6.73 -1.91
C LEU A 159 6.79 6.37 -2.64
N GLN A 160 7.86 6.10 -1.87
CA GLN A 160 9.15 5.69 -2.36
C GLN A 160 9.42 4.22 -2.10
N LYS A 161 9.02 3.75 -0.90
CA LYS A 161 9.19 2.36 -0.46
C LYS A 161 8.04 1.94 0.41
N ALA A 162 7.71 0.66 0.35
CA ALA A 162 6.84 0.01 1.31
C ALA A 162 7.44 -1.33 1.76
N GLU A 163 7.31 -1.64 3.04
CA GLU A 163 7.66 -2.94 3.60
C GLU A 163 6.49 -3.43 4.44
N PHE A 164 6.06 -4.66 4.21
CA PHE A 164 4.97 -5.30 4.93
C PHE A 164 5.47 -6.56 5.61
N MET A 165 5.28 -6.65 6.92
CA MET A 165 5.51 -7.85 7.71
C MET A 165 4.19 -8.61 7.82
N MET A 166 4.12 -9.78 7.23
CA MET A 166 2.94 -10.64 7.24
C MET A 166 2.85 -11.43 8.55
N ASP A 167 1.67 -11.99 8.85
CA ASP A 167 1.43 -12.79 10.05
C ASP A 167 2.26 -14.09 10.09
N ASN A 168 2.64 -14.62 8.93
CA ASN A 168 3.48 -15.81 8.75
C ASN A 168 4.98 -15.50 8.66
N ASP A 169 5.44 -14.36 9.19
CA ASP A 169 6.83 -13.87 9.16
C ASP A 169 7.41 -13.60 7.76
N CYS A 170 6.59 -13.71 6.72
CA CYS A 170 6.98 -13.27 5.38
C CYS A 170 7.12 -11.75 5.33
N VAL A 171 8.16 -11.25 4.68
CA VAL A 171 8.39 -9.81 4.48
C VAL A 171 8.29 -9.50 2.99
N ILE A 172 7.36 -8.60 2.65
CA ILE A 172 7.21 -8.07 1.30
C ILE A 172 7.82 -6.68 1.27
N ARG A 173 8.83 -6.45 0.42
CA ARG A 173 9.43 -5.14 0.18
C ARG A 173 9.11 -4.68 -1.22
N ILE A 174 8.72 -3.41 -1.34
CA ILE A 174 8.39 -2.76 -2.60
C ILE A 174 9.25 -1.49 -2.68
N ASP A 175 10.09 -1.39 -3.70
CA ASP A 175 10.80 -0.17 -4.06
C ASP A 175 10.08 0.45 -5.26
N VAL A 176 9.51 1.63 -5.07
CA VAL A 176 8.71 2.32 -6.08
C VAL A 176 9.62 3.13 -6.99
N LYS A 177 9.56 2.88 -8.29
CA LYS A 177 10.29 3.61 -9.32
C LYS A 177 9.52 4.85 -9.79
N SER A 178 8.21 4.70 -9.96
CA SER A 178 7.34 5.80 -10.32
C SER A 178 5.94 5.63 -9.76
N VAL A 179 5.31 6.77 -9.44
CA VAL A 179 3.89 6.89 -9.10
C VAL A 179 3.26 7.86 -10.08
N THR A 180 2.22 7.42 -10.77
CA THR A 180 1.43 8.28 -11.66
C THR A 180 0.00 8.36 -11.14
N VAL A 181 -0.46 9.58 -10.90
CA VAL A 181 -1.84 9.86 -10.53
C VAL A 181 -2.64 10.09 -11.79
N LEU A 182 -3.66 9.28 -12.00
CA LEU A 182 -4.52 9.28 -13.19
C LEU A 182 -5.95 9.67 -12.80
N PRO A 183 -6.74 10.21 -13.73
CA PRO A 183 -8.17 10.38 -13.52
C PRO A 183 -8.84 9.05 -13.23
N LYS A 184 -9.91 9.08 -12.43
CA LYS A 184 -10.75 7.89 -12.19
C LYS A 184 -11.28 7.33 -13.51
N LYS A 185 -11.35 6.00 -13.58
CA LYS A 185 -11.82 5.23 -14.72
C LYS A 185 -13.07 4.45 -14.35
N GLU A 186 -13.84 4.01 -15.34
CA GLU A 186 -14.88 3.02 -15.12
C GLU A 186 -14.26 1.69 -14.71
N ASN A 187 -14.93 0.94 -13.83
CA ASN A 187 -14.40 -0.34 -13.33
C ASN A 187 -14.13 -1.34 -14.47
N SER A 188 -14.95 -1.32 -15.53
CA SER A 188 -14.74 -2.15 -16.74
C SER A 188 -13.40 -1.90 -17.43
N ALA A 189 -12.77 -0.75 -17.22
CA ALA A 189 -11.42 -0.48 -17.73
C ALA A 189 -10.34 -1.35 -17.07
N PHE A 190 -10.66 -2.01 -15.94
CA PHE A 190 -9.77 -2.93 -15.24
C PHE A 190 -10.00 -4.40 -15.60
N ALA A 191 -10.97 -4.73 -16.44
CA ALA A 191 -11.11 -6.06 -17.02
C ALA A 191 -10.09 -6.28 -18.13
N PRO A 192 -9.68 -7.53 -18.42
CA PRO A 192 -8.88 -7.82 -19.59
C PRO A 192 -9.70 -7.53 -20.85
N GLY A 193 -9.03 -7.25 -21.96
CA GLY A 193 -9.66 -7.22 -23.27
C GLY A 193 -10.20 -8.61 -23.66
N LYS A 194 -10.59 -8.76 -24.91
CA LYS A 194 -11.06 -10.05 -25.41
C LYS A 194 -9.93 -11.10 -25.32
N ILE A 195 -10.15 -12.13 -24.51
CA ILE A 195 -9.23 -13.27 -24.41
C ILE A 195 -9.31 -14.06 -25.72
N SER A 196 -8.15 -14.32 -26.33
CA SER A 196 -8.06 -15.08 -27.57
C SER A 196 -8.52 -16.54 -27.37
N SER A 197 -9.09 -17.16 -28.39
CA SER A 197 -9.45 -18.57 -28.39
C SER A 197 -8.25 -19.53 -28.30
N ALA A 198 -7.04 -19.03 -28.41
CA ALA A 198 -5.81 -19.80 -28.15
C ALA A 198 -5.54 -20.07 -26.68
N TRP A 199 -6.21 -19.35 -25.77
CA TRP A 199 -6.07 -19.52 -24.32
C TRP A 199 -6.99 -20.62 -23.80
N VAL A 200 -6.49 -21.40 -22.86
CA VAL A 200 -7.32 -22.29 -22.04
C VAL A 200 -7.94 -21.44 -20.94
N VAL A 201 -9.27 -21.35 -20.94
CA VAL A 201 -10.00 -20.52 -19.98
C VAL A 201 -10.79 -21.40 -19.02
N THR A 202 -10.53 -21.26 -17.73
CA THR A 202 -11.32 -21.84 -16.64
C THR A 202 -12.16 -20.75 -16.01
N ASP A 203 -13.47 -20.76 -16.22
CA ASP A 203 -14.42 -19.79 -15.64
C ASP A 203 -15.15 -20.44 -14.46
N LEU A 204 -14.94 -19.89 -13.27
CA LEU A 204 -15.48 -20.38 -11.99
C LEU A 204 -16.61 -19.49 -11.44
N ARG A 205 -17.12 -18.56 -12.25
CA ARG A 205 -18.18 -17.64 -11.82
C ARG A 205 -19.56 -18.26 -11.88
#